data_558e3aeaacdeaa7976435edb957f6e00
#
_entry.id   558e3aeaacdeaa7976435edb957f6e00
#
_cell.length_a   1.000
_cell.length_b   1.000
_cell.length_c   1.000
_cell.angle_alpha   90.00
_cell.angle_beta   90.00
_cell.angle_gamma   90.00
#
_symmetry.space_group_name_H-M   'P 1'
#
loop_
_entity.id
_entity.type
_entity.pdbx_description
1 polymer ?
#
loop_
_entity_poly.entity_id
_entity_poly.type
_entity_poly.pdbx_seq_one_letter_code
_entity_poly.pdbx_strand_id
1 'polypeptide(L)'
;MTVPPPGLHGGDGPAVAAALGLDPSSVLDLSVSLNPFAPDVRTLALGLLGALTRYPDPARATRGLAAAIGVDANRVVLTNGGSEAIAIVAAELGPGWVDEPDFSLYRRHLPAVIAGGPRWRSNPRNPTGRLAALDETAAVWDEAFYPLAAGAWTRGDPGAVVVGSLTKVFACPGLRLGYVLAPDAQLAERLRRRQPRWAVNGIAAALVPELLDRADLPAWATAIAALRSQLIDVLHAHGLNPRPSDAPFVLVDRTAGLRDRLAPLGIVVRDCTSFGLPDCTRIAVPGPDGLQRLERALDAVAAEEVSA
;
A
#
# COMPACT_ATOMS: atom_id res chain seq x y z
N MET A 1 17.05 -24.90 6.49
CA MET A 1 16.14 -23.80 6.92
C MET A 1 15.01 -23.72 5.92
N THR A 2 13.75 -23.58 6.36
CA THR A 2 12.58 -23.55 5.48
C THR A 2 12.00 -22.14 5.44
N VAL A 3 11.55 -21.71 4.27
CA VAL A 3 10.84 -20.43 4.10
C VAL A 3 9.51 -20.54 4.87
N PRO A 4 9.17 -19.57 5.74
CA PRO A 4 7.90 -19.59 6.45
C PRO A 4 6.72 -19.43 5.47
N PRO A 5 5.54 -19.97 5.79
CA PRO A 5 4.37 -19.78 4.94
C PRO A 5 4.06 -18.29 4.73
N PRO A 6 3.47 -17.91 3.58
CA PRO A 6 3.12 -16.53 3.32
C PRO A 6 2.08 -16.02 4.32
N GLY A 7 2.27 -14.80 4.82
CA GLY A 7 1.27 -14.13 5.65
C GLY A 7 0.02 -13.73 4.84
N LEU A 8 -1.07 -13.44 5.56
CA LEU A 8 -2.31 -12.92 4.94
C LEU A 8 -2.10 -11.56 4.23
N HIS A 9 -1.06 -10.83 4.62
CA HIS A 9 -0.68 -9.53 4.06
C HIS A 9 0.80 -9.52 3.72
N GLY A 10 1.28 -8.56 2.92
CA GLY A 10 2.70 -8.35 2.69
C GLY A 10 3.41 -7.79 3.94
N GLY A 11 4.74 -7.78 3.92
CA GLY A 11 5.57 -7.36 5.03
C GLY A 11 6.23 -8.55 5.76
N ASP A 12 6.36 -9.67 5.06
CA ASP A 12 6.94 -10.91 5.60
C ASP A 12 8.47 -10.87 5.67
N GLY A 13 9.11 -9.82 5.15
CA GLY A 13 10.58 -9.69 5.10
C GLY A 13 11.27 -10.01 6.43
N PRO A 14 10.89 -9.42 7.57
CA PRO A 14 11.50 -9.73 8.87
C PRO A 14 11.33 -11.19 9.29
N ALA A 15 10.16 -11.80 9.03
CA ALA A 15 9.91 -13.21 9.38
C ALA A 15 10.75 -14.15 8.51
N VAL A 16 10.87 -13.85 7.21
CA VAL A 16 11.73 -14.60 6.27
C VAL A 16 13.19 -14.47 6.66
N ALA A 17 13.66 -13.25 6.97
CA ALA A 17 15.03 -13.02 7.42
C ALA A 17 15.37 -13.86 8.66
N ALA A 18 14.50 -13.82 9.68
CA ALA A 18 14.68 -14.59 10.91
C ALA A 18 14.72 -16.11 10.66
N ALA A 19 13.80 -16.63 9.81
CA ALA A 19 13.72 -18.05 9.52
C ALA A 19 14.92 -18.59 8.72
N LEU A 20 15.51 -17.76 7.85
CA LEU A 20 16.62 -18.13 6.99
C LEU A 20 17.98 -17.69 7.53
N GLY A 21 18.05 -17.01 8.69
CA GLY A 21 19.28 -16.50 9.27
C GLY A 21 19.92 -15.35 8.46
N LEU A 22 19.11 -14.60 7.73
CA LEU A 22 19.56 -13.44 6.95
C LEU A 22 19.57 -12.18 7.81
N ASP A 23 20.46 -11.23 7.48
CA ASP A 23 20.37 -9.89 8.05
C ASP A 23 19.07 -9.22 7.55
N PRO A 24 18.14 -8.79 8.44
CA PRO A 24 16.89 -8.13 8.03
C PRO A 24 17.11 -6.90 7.13
N SER A 25 18.24 -6.19 7.30
CA SER A 25 18.57 -5.02 6.48
C SER A 25 18.99 -5.39 5.04
N SER A 26 19.40 -6.64 4.82
CA SER A 26 19.79 -7.16 3.51
C SER A 26 18.58 -7.68 2.71
N VAL A 27 17.42 -7.85 3.31
CA VAL A 27 16.22 -8.37 2.62
C VAL A 27 15.55 -7.26 1.83
N LEU A 28 15.35 -7.49 0.54
CA LEU A 28 14.51 -6.66 -0.32
C LEU A 28 13.06 -7.18 -0.28
N ASP A 29 12.21 -6.50 0.49
CA ASP A 29 10.81 -6.90 0.64
C ASP A 29 9.93 -6.25 -0.43
N LEU A 30 9.72 -6.96 -1.54
CA LEU A 30 8.81 -6.59 -2.64
C LEU A 30 7.38 -7.12 -2.43
N SER A 31 7.07 -7.69 -1.27
CA SER A 31 5.70 -8.06 -0.89
C SER A 31 4.88 -6.83 -0.47
N VAL A 32 5.56 -5.73 -0.11
CA VAL A 32 4.98 -4.42 0.20
C VAL A 32 5.30 -3.42 -0.90
N SER A 33 4.28 -2.72 -1.40
CA SER A 33 4.44 -1.72 -2.45
C SER A 33 4.56 -0.34 -1.81
N LEU A 34 5.79 0.15 -1.69
CA LEU A 34 6.13 1.44 -1.12
C LEU A 34 6.73 2.34 -2.21
N ASN A 35 6.62 3.65 -2.04
CA ASN A 35 7.23 4.62 -2.94
C ASN A 35 8.76 4.55 -2.88
N PRO A 36 9.48 4.15 -3.94
CA PRO A 36 10.94 4.10 -3.94
C PRO A 36 11.61 5.49 -3.97
N PHE A 37 10.85 6.55 -4.21
CA PHE A 37 11.32 7.95 -4.26
C PHE A 37 10.91 8.77 -3.03
N ALA A 38 10.34 8.13 -2.01
CA ALA A 38 9.95 8.80 -0.79
C ALA A 38 11.17 9.42 -0.07
N PRO A 39 10.99 10.56 0.64
CA PRO A 39 12.05 11.12 1.47
C PRO A 39 12.46 10.15 2.59
N ASP A 40 13.69 10.25 3.06
CA ASP A 40 14.14 9.44 4.20
C ASP A 40 13.45 9.88 5.50
N VAL A 41 12.39 9.16 5.82
CA VAL A 41 11.56 9.38 7.01
C VAL A 41 12.35 9.23 8.30
N ARG A 42 13.40 8.41 8.32
CA ARG A 42 14.24 8.20 9.53
C ARG A 42 14.96 9.49 9.90
N THR A 43 15.61 10.11 8.93
CA THR A 43 16.30 11.39 9.13
C THR A 43 15.35 12.49 9.59
N LEU A 44 14.16 12.58 8.97
CA LEU A 44 13.14 13.56 9.36
C LEU A 44 12.60 13.31 10.78
N ALA A 45 12.40 12.06 11.17
CA ALA A 45 11.88 11.69 12.49
C ALA A 45 12.84 12.05 13.63
N LEU A 46 14.16 12.03 13.41
CA LEU A 46 15.14 12.38 14.44
C LEU A 46 14.92 13.78 15.00
N GLY A 47 14.53 14.75 14.18
CA GLY A 47 14.21 16.12 14.61
C GLY A 47 12.91 16.24 15.42
N LEU A 48 12.09 15.18 15.45
CA LEU A 48 10.74 15.19 16.02
C LEU A 48 10.58 14.28 17.25
N LEU A 49 11.67 13.72 17.78
CA LEU A 49 11.63 12.81 18.94
C LEU A 49 11.00 13.44 20.19
N GLY A 50 11.01 14.77 20.32
CA GLY A 50 10.28 15.48 21.38
C GLY A 50 8.76 15.28 21.35
N ALA A 51 8.19 14.79 20.25
CA ALA A 51 6.78 14.42 20.18
C ALA A 51 6.43 13.15 21.00
N LEU A 52 7.43 12.34 21.37
CA LEU A 52 7.23 11.12 22.18
C LEU A 52 6.76 11.41 23.61
N THR A 53 7.05 12.58 24.15
CA THR A 53 6.79 12.92 25.56
C THR A 53 5.44 13.62 25.78
N ARG A 54 4.61 13.75 24.74
CA ARG A 54 3.32 14.45 24.77
C ARG A 54 2.24 13.63 24.07
N TYR A 55 0.99 13.80 24.51
CA TYR A 55 -0.14 13.28 23.74
C TYR A 55 -0.17 13.93 22.36
N PRO A 56 -0.46 13.16 21.30
CA PRO A 56 -0.48 13.67 19.93
C PRO A 56 -1.62 14.66 19.69
N ASP A 57 -1.31 15.73 18.95
CA ASP A 57 -2.30 16.64 18.35
C ASP A 57 -2.23 16.51 16.83
N PRO A 58 -3.23 15.91 16.19
CA PRO A 58 -3.25 15.73 14.74
C PRO A 58 -3.73 16.98 13.98
N ALA A 59 -4.11 18.08 14.63
CA ALA A 59 -4.77 19.21 14.00
C ALA A 59 -3.93 19.86 12.89
N ARG A 60 -2.63 20.06 13.10
CA ARG A 60 -1.72 20.63 12.08
C ARG A 60 -1.58 19.69 10.89
N ALA A 61 -1.40 18.40 11.16
CA ALA A 61 -1.30 17.35 10.13
C ALA A 61 -2.58 17.25 9.29
N THR A 62 -3.76 17.26 9.94
CA THR A 62 -5.06 17.23 9.27
C THR A 62 -5.26 18.43 8.35
N ARG A 63 -4.95 19.65 8.82
CA ARG A 63 -5.05 20.87 7.99
C ARG A 63 -4.08 20.82 6.81
N GLY A 64 -2.84 20.38 7.03
CA GLY A 64 -1.84 20.25 5.96
C GLY A 64 -2.29 19.26 4.89
N LEU A 65 -2.77 18.08 5.29
CA LEU A 65 -3.27 17.10 4.34
C LEU A 65 -4.52 17.60 3.59
N ALA A 66 -5.46 18.23 4.28
CA ALA A 66 -6.64 18.80 3.65
C ALA A 66 -6.28 19.87 2.60
N ALA A 67 -5.31 20.74 2.90
CA ALA A 67 -4.79 21.72 1.97
C ALA A 67 -4.12 21.07 0.75
N ALA A 68 -3.31 20.02 0.96
CA ALA A 68 -2.66 19.27 -0.12
C ALA A 68 -3.67 18.57 -1.04
N ILE A 69 -4.76 18.02 -0.49
CA ILE A 69 -5.86 17.40 -1.25
C ILE A 69 -6.75 18.48 -1.93
N GLY A 70 -6.83 19.68 -1.39
CA GLY A 70 -7.73 20.75 -1.86
C GLY A 70 -9.16 20.64 -1.30
N VAL A 71 -9.32 20.22 -0.03
CA VAL A 71 -10.62 20.01 0.63
C VAL A 71 -10.68 20.68 2.00
N ASP A 72 -11.89 20.79 2.56
CA ASP A 72 -12.07 21.23 3.94
C ASP A 72 -11.47 20.25 4.95
N ALA A 73 -10.73 20.77 5.94
CA ALA A 73 -10.10 19.97 6.98
C ALA A 73 -11.11 19.17 7.84
N ASN A 74 -12.34 19.66 7.97
CA ASN A 74 -13.41 18.96 8.69
C ASN A 74 -13.86 17.65 8.00
N ARG A 75 -13.54 17.45 6.72
CA ARG A 75 -13.81 16.23 5.96
C ARG A 75 -12.70 15.19 6.08
N VAL A 76 -11.52 15.55 6.59
CA VAL A 76 -10.36 14.67 6.71
C VAL A 76 -10.28 14.06 8.11
N VAL A 77 -10.12 12.75 8.19
CA VAL A 77 -9.90 12.00 9.43
C VAL A 77 -8.56 11.27 9.30
N LEU A 78 -7.54 11.70 10.05
CA LEU A 78 -6.28 10.96 10.11
C LEU A 78 -6.47 9.67 10.91
N THR A 79 -5.81 8.60 10.47
CA THR A 79 -5.97 7.26 11.05
C THR A 79 -4.63 6.58 11.31
N ASN A 80 -4.64 5.57 12.18
CA ASN A 80 -3.51 4.68 12.44
C ASN A 80 -3.31 3.70 11.25
N GLY A 81 -2.95 4.25 10.10
CA GLY A 81 -2.83 3.55 8.81
C GLY A 81 -4.17 3.27 8.14
N GLY A 82 -4.10 2.80 6.88
CA GLY A 82 -5.28 2.46 6.10
C GLY A 82 -6.14 1.34 6.71
N SER A 83 -5.55 0.47 7.54
CA SER A 83 -6.30 -0.61 8.20
C SER A 83 -7.32 -0.07 9.20
N GLU A 84 -6.98 0.95 10.00
CA GLU A 84 -7.95 1.61 10.87
C GLU A 84 -8.99 2.37 10.04
N ALA A 85 -8.57 3.06 8.98
CA ALA A 85 -9.49 3.74 8.07
C ALA A 85 -10.57 2.78 7.53
N ILE A 86 -10.16 1.62 7.03
CA ILE A 86 -11.09 0.57 6.56
C ILE A 86 -12.02 0.13 7.69
N ALA A 87 -11.49 -0.14 8.88
CA ALA A 87 -12.26 -0.65 10.01
C ALA A 87 -13.35 0.33 10.47
N ILE A 88 -13.01 1.62 10.63
CA ILE A 88 -13.99 2.62 11.09
C ILE A 88 -15.04 2.95 10.02
N VAL A 89 -14.65 2.96 8.73
CA VAL A 89 -15.58 3.17 7.61
C VAL A 89 -16.53 1.98 7.49
N ALA A 90 -16.03 0.74 7.58
CA ALA A 90 -16.88 -0.46 7.55
C ALA A 90 -17.86 -0.50 8.73
N ALA A 91 -17.41 -0.14 9.94
CA ALA A 91 -18.25 -0.07 11.12
C ALA A 91 -19.31 1.04 11.04
N GLU A 92 -19.04 2.13 10.30
CA GLU A 92 -20.00 3.24 10.12
C GLU A 92 -21.01 2.97 9.02
N LEU A 93 -20.57 2.45 7.87
CA LEU A 93 -21.42 2.25 6.70
C LEU A 93 -22.21 0.94 6.73
N GLY A 94 -21.76 -0.04 7.54
CA GLY A 94 -22.41 -1.35 7.63
C GLY A 94 -22.03 -2.29 6.48
N PRO A 95 -22.96 -3.20 6.06
CA PRO A 95 -22.70 -4.16 4.99
C PRO A 95 -22.28 -3.49 3.68
N GLY A 96 -21.42 -4.18 2.91
CA GLY A 96 -20.92 -3.67 1.64
C GLY A 96 -20.78 -4.75 0.58
N TRP A 97 -20.38 -4.35 -0.62
CA TRP A 97 -20.09 -5.21 -1.75
C TRP A 97 -18.63 -5.11 -2.16
N VAL A 98 -17.99 -6.23 -2.47
CA VAL A 98 -16.62 -6.31 -2.94
C VAL A 98 -16.57 -7.21 -4.17
N ASP A 99 -16.10 -6.67 -5.29
CA ASP A 99 -15.80 -7.46 -6.48
C ASP A 99 -14.42 -8.10 -6.32
N GLU A 100 -14.38 -9.42 -6.25
CA GLU A 100 -13.11 -10.14 -6.13
C GLU A 100 -12.39 -10.30 -7.48
N PRO A 101 -11.06 -10.40 -7.48
CA PRO A 101 -10.17 -10.28 -6.31
C PRO A 101 -9.96 -8.82 -5.90
N ASP A 102 -10.01 -8.54 -4.60
CA ASP A 102 -9.66 -7.24 -4.02
C ASP A 102 -9.06 -7.42 -2.60
N PHE A 103 -8.74 -6.32 -1.91
CA PHE A 103 -8.01 -6.35 -0.66
C PHE A 103 -8.80 -7.03 0.46
N SER A 104 -8.22 -8.07 1.05
CA SER A 104 -8.89 -8.97 2.01
C SER A 104 -9.37 -8.29 3.30
N LEU A 105 -8.83 -7.12 3.68
CA LEU A 105 -9.29 -6.39 4.86
C LEU A 105 -10.71 -5.89 4.75
N TYR A 106 -11.27 -5.68 3.56
CA TYR A 106 -12.67 -5.27 3.43
C TYR A 106 -13.56 -6.37 3.98
N ARG A 107 -13.39 -7.63 3.53
CA ARG A 107 -14.16 -8.76 4.05
C ARG A 107 -13.99 -8.98 5.55
N ARG A 108 -12.81 -8.69 6.09
CA ARG A 108 -12.54 -8.82 7.52
C ARG A 108 -13.32 -7.83 8.37
N HIS A 109 -13.56 -6.62 7.87
CA HIS A 109 -14.15 -5.53 8.64
C HIS A 109 -15.60 -5.25 8.30
N LEU A 110 -16.05 -5.58 7.09
CA LEU A 110 -17.46 -5.49 6.74
C LEU A 110 -18.28 -6.48 7.57
N PRO A 111 -19.36 -6.05 8.24
CA PRO A 111 -20.21 -6.95 9.01
C PRO A 111 -20.89 -8.01 8.16
N ALA A 112 -21.11 -7.72 6.86
CA ALA A 112 -21.52 -8.67 5.85
C ALA A 112 -21.12 -8.19 4.45
N VAL A 113 -20.81 -9.12 3.55
CA VAL A 113 -20.65 -8.83 2.12
C VAL A 113 -21.94 -9.23 1.41
N ILE A 114 -22.65 -8.24 0.84
CA ILE A 114 -23.96 -8.42 0.22
C ILE A 114 -23.97 -7.89 -1.21
N ALA A 115 -24.46 -8.69 -2.15
CA ALA A 115 -24.59 -8.28 -3.55
C ALA A 115 -25.51 -7.04 -3.65
N GLY A 116 -25.07 -6.04 -4.42
CA GLY A 116 -25.81 -4.77 -4.58
C GLY A 116 -25.71 -3.81 -3.39
N GLY A 117 -24.96 -4.13 -2.35
CA GLY A 117 -24.62 -3.20 -1.27
C GLY A 117 -23.68 -2.08 -1.70
N PRO A 118 -23.36 -1.12 -0.80
CA PRO A 118 -22.33 -0.10 -1.05
C PRO A 118 -21.03 -0.76 -1.54
N ARG A 119 -20.60 -0.40 -2.74
CA ARG A 119 -19.42 -1.00 -3.38
C ARG A 119 -18.14 -0.47 -2.77
N TRP A 120 -17.25 -1.38 -2.37
CA TRP A 120 -15.88 -1.13 -1.95
C TRP A 120 -14.94 -1.57 -3.07
N ARG A 121 -13.99 -0.73 -3.43
CA ARG A 121 -13.01 -1.04 -4.46
C ARG A 121 -11.68 -0.33 -4.21
N SER A 122 -10.58 -1.07 -4.31
CA SER A 122 -9.26 -0.44 -4.37
C SER A 122 -9.00 0.21 -5.73
N ASN A 123 -8.36 1.38 -5.74
CA ASN A 123 -8.01 2.11 -6.95
C ASN A 123 -6.57 2.65 -6.87
N PRO A 124 -5.61 2.10 -7.65
CA PRO A 124 -5.75 0.95 -8.55
C PRO A 124 -6.12 -0.33 -7.83
N ARG A 125 -6.78 -1.27 -8.54
CA ARG A 125 -7.26 -2.54 -7.95
C ARG A 125 -6.10 -3.39 -7.44
N ASN A 126 -6.20 -3.89 -6.24
CA ASN A 126 -5.24 -4.77 -5.61
C ASN A 126 -5.80 -6.21 -5.55
N PRO A 127 -5.19 -7.22 -6.24
CA PRO A 127 -3.80 -7.24 -6.68
C PRO A 127 -3.55 -6.98 -8.17
N THR A 128 -4.56 -6.67 -8.99
CA THR A 128 -4.42 -6.62 -10.45
C THR A 128 -3.72 -5.36 -10.97
N GLY A 129 -3.64 -4.30 -10.17
CA GLY A 129 -2.94 -3.08 -10.50
C GLY A 129 -3.67 -2.11 -11.45
N ARG A 130 -4.95 -2.38 -11.84
CA ARG A 130 -5.66 -1.54 -12.83
C ARG A 130 -6.39 -0.39 -12.17
N LEU A 131 -6.18 0.83 -12.69
CA LEU A 131 -6.99 1.99 -12.35
C LEU A 131 -8.46 1.76 -12.74
N ALA A 132 -9.35 2.37 -11.99
CA ALA A 132 -10.77 2.37 -12.32
C ALA A 132 -11.03 3.18 -13.60
N ALA A 133 -11.94 2.68 -14.45
CA ALA A 133 -12.43 3.43 -15.59
C ALA A 133 -13.15 4.72 -15.13
N LEU A 134 -13.23 5.73 -16.01
CA LEU A 134 -13.80 7.04 -15.64
C LEU A 134 -15.28 6.95 -15.23
N ASP A 135 -16.03 6.03 -15.82
CA ASP A 135 -17.45 5.76 -15.56
C ASP A 135 -17.68 4.79 -14.40
N GLU A 136 -16.61 4.18 -13.86
CA GLU A 136 -16.72 3.25 -12.75
C GLU A 136 -16.96 4.00 -11.44
N THR A 137 -17.91 3.53 -10.64
CA THR A 137 -18.30 4.14 -9.37
C THR A 137 -18.11 3.18 -8.19
N ALA A 138 -17.85 3.73 -7.01
CA ALA A 138 -17.86 3.03 -5.73
C ALA A 138 -18.37 3.93 -4.62
N ALA A 139 -18.95 3.33 -3.58
CA ALA A 139 -19.30 4.05 -2.37
C ALA A 139 -18.05 4.33 -1.51
N VAL A 140 -17.09 3.41 -1.57
CA VAL A 140 -15.80 3.53 -0.90
C VAL A 140 -14.67 3.19 -1.87
N TRP A 141 -13.81 4.16 -2.13
CA TRP A 141 -12.55 3.99 -2.84
C TRP A 141 -11.41 3.79 -1.84
N ASP A 142 -10.70 2.68 -1.93
CA ASP A 142 -9.38 2.56 -1.29
C ASP A 142 -8.32 3.05 -2.27
N GLU A 143 -7.87 4.27 -2.04
CA GLU A 143 -6.88 4.96 -2.86
C GLU A 143 -5.47 4.89 -2.28
N ALA A 144 -5.16 3.82 -1.52
CA ALA A 144 -3.83 3.67 -0.89
C ALA A 144 -2.67 3.77 -1.87
N PHE A 145 -2.88 3.41 -3.14
CA PHE A 145 -1.88 3.47 -4.21
C PHE A 145 -2.18 4.51 -5.30
N TYR A 146 -3.34 5.16 -5.25
CA TYR A 146 -3.77 6.12 -6.27
C TYR A 146 -2.77 7.28 -6.45
N PRO A 147 -2.23 7.88 -5.38
CA PRO A 147 -1.25 8.95 -5.51
C PRO A 147 0.00 8.55 -6.30
N LEU A 148 0.44 7.29 -6.18
CA LEU A 148 1.62 6.75 -6.86
C LEU A 148 1.33 6.23 -8.28
N ALA A 149 0.06 6.07 -8.63
CA ALA A 149 -0.38 5.62 -9.95
C ALA A 149 -0.83 6.78 -10.84
N ALA A 150 -1.59 7.73 -10.26
CA ALA A 150 -2.22 8.82 -11.00
C ALA A 150 -1.54 10.18 -10.81
N GLY A 151 -0.60 10.31 -9.86
CA GLY A 151 0.07 11.58 -9.58
C GLY A 151 -0.85 12.64 -8.92
N ALA A 152 -1.96 12.21 -8.32
CA ALA A 152 -2.93 13.07 -7.64
C ALA A 152 -3.35 12.44 -6.30
N TRP A 153 -3.74 13.26 -5.32
CA TRP A 153 -4.11 12.78 -3.99
C TRP A 153 -5.34 11.88 -3.98
N THR A 154 -6.29 12.14 -4.85
CA THR A 154 -7.56 11.41 -4.92
C THR A 154 -8.16 11.51 -6.32
N ARG A 155 -9.00 10.58 -6.69
CA ARG A 155 -9.86 10.64 -7.88
C ARG A 155 -10.92 11.74 -7.76
N GLY A 156 -11.37 12.01 -6.53
CA GLY A 156 -12.29 13.12 -6.25
C GLY A 156 -13.76 12.86 -6.57
N ASP A 157 -14.19 11.59 -6.59
CA ASP A 157 -15.58 11.24 -6.92
C ASP A 157 -16.58 11.84 -5.89
N PRO A 158 -17.57 12.62 -6.34
CA PRO A 158 -18.56 13.21 -5.45
C PRO A 158 -19.36 12.15 -4.67
N GLY A 159 -19.54 12.37 -3.37
CA GLY A 159 -20.33 11.47 -2.52
C GLY A 159 -19.62 10.19 -2.07
N ALA A 160 -18.51 9.82 -2.65
CA ALA A 160 -17.75 8.64 -2.24
C ALA A 160 -16.89 8.93 -0.99
N VAL A 161 -16.70 7.89 -0.17
CA VAL A 161 -15.67 7.88 0.88
C VAL A 161 -14.35 7.44 0.28
N VAL A 162 -13.25 8.12 0.61
CA VAL A 162 -11.90 7.69 0.23
C VAL A 162 -11.15 7.23 1.45
N VAL A 163 -10.55 6.04 1.38
CA VAL A 163 -9.54 5.55 2.31
C VAL A 163 -8.16 5.74 1.67
N GLY A 164 -7.27 6.47 2.34
CA GLY A 164 -5.94 6.74 1.85
C GLY A 164 -4.83 6.24 2.76
N SER A 165 -3.62 6.10 2.22
CA SER A 165 -2.46 5.58 2.94
C SER A 165 -1.21 6.41 2.72
N LEU A 166 -0.90 7.31 3.64
CA LEU A 166 0.38 8.03 3.64
C LEU A 166 1.57 7.08 3.88
N THR A 167 1.33 5.93 4.51
CA THR A 167 2.31 4.84 4.65
C THR A 167 2.93 4.43 3.31
N LYS A 168 2.11 4.34 2.25
CA LYS A 168 2.56 3.92 0.92
C LYS A 168 3.24 5.07 0.19
N VAL A 169 2.65 6.25 0.25
CA VAL A 169 3.14 7.47 -0.40
C VAL A 169 4.53 7.86 0.12
N PHE A 170 4.74 7.76 1.42
CA PHE A 170 5.98 8.20 2.08
C PHE A 170 6.86 7.03 2.58
N ALA A 171 6.61 5.81 2.14
CA ALA A 171 7.40 4.62 2.47
C ALA A 171 7.67 4.45 3.98
N CYS A 172 6.67 4.72 4.83
CA CYS A 172 6.79 4.74 6.29
C CYS A 172 5.89 3.71 7.00
N PRO A 173 6.02 2.40 6.73
CA PRO A 173 5.09 1.39 7.23
C PRO A 173 5.05 1.31 8.75
N GLY A 174 6.15 1.58 9.44
CA GLY A 174 6.23 1.58 10.91
C GLY A 174 5.51 2.74 11.57
N LEU A 175 5.31 3.87 10.88
CA LEU A 175 4.63 5.05 11.45
C LEU A 175 3.12 4.91 11.48
N ARG A 176 2.53 4.01 10.70
CA ARG A 176 1.08 3.78 10.67
C ARG A 176 0.30 5.06 10.35
N LEU A 177 0.47 5.62 9.15
CA LEU A 177 -0.22 6.83 8.68
C LEU A 177 -1.23 6.52 7.58
N GLY A 178 -2.48 6.84 7.82
CA GLY A 178 -3.56 6.78 6.84
C GLY A 178 -4.56 7.91 7.06
N TYR A 179 -5.59 7.95 6.24
CA TYR A 179 -6.67 8.92 6.37
C TYR A 179 -7.96 8.41 5.74
N VAL A 180 -9.08 9.00 6.16
CA VAL A 180 -10.34 8.97 5.44
C VAL A 180 -10.63 10.38 4.95
N LEU A 181 -11.01 10.51 3.68
CA LEU A 181 -11.67 11.69 3.14
C LEU A 181 -13.17 11.36 3.05
N ALA A 182 -13.95 11.99 3.89
CA ALA A 182 -15.40 11.84 3.89
C ALA A 182 -16.04 12.77 2.85
N PRO A 183 -17.19 12.42 2.27
CA PRO A 183 -17.94 13.29 1.37
C PRO A 183 -18.42 14.59 2.05
N ASP A 184 -18.63 14.54 3.36
CA ASP A 184 -19.07 15.69 4.17
C ASP A 184 -18.53 15.66 5.60
N ALA A 185 -18.68 16.78 6.32
CA ALA A 185 -18.22 16.94 7.69
C ALA A 185 -19.01 16.09 8.69
N GLN A 186 -20.27 15.76 8.41
CA GLN A 186 -21.11 14.98 9.33
C GLN A 186 -20.64 13.53 9.38
N LEU A 187 -20.35 12.93 8.22
CA LEU A 187 -19.75 11.59 8.18
C LEU A 187 -18.37 11.57 8.81
N ALA A 188 -17.51 12.56 8.52
CA ALA A 188 -16.21 12.66 9.14
C ALA A 188 -16.29 12.70 10.68
N GLU A 189 -17.26 13.43 11.24
CA GLU A 189 -17.47 13.50 12.69
C GLU A 189 -17.95 12.15 13.26
N ARG A 190 -18.84 11.42 12.57
CA ARG A 190 -19.25 10.08 12.99
C ARG A 190 -18.07 9.10 12.99
N LEU A 191 -17.19 9.19 11.97
CA LEU A 191 -15.97 8.38 11.89
C LEU A 191 -14.99 8.71 13.03
N ARG A 192 -14.78 10.01 13.37
CA ARG A 192 -13.93 10.42 14.51
C ARG A 192 -14.44 9.85 15.84
N ARG A 193 -15.75 9.76 16.04
CA ARG A 193 -16.33 9.16 17.26
C ARG A 193 -16.06 7.67 17.40
N ARG A 194 -15.76 6.97 16.29
CA ARG A 194 -15.39 5.54 16.30
C ARG A 194 -13.91 5.31 16.56
N GLN A 195 -13.09 6.35 16.42
CA GLN A 195 -11.66 6.23 16.69
C GLN A 195 -11.37 6.20 18.20
N PRO A 196 -10.41 5.39 18.64
CA PRO A 196 -9.78 5.58 19.94
C PRO A 196 -9.18 6.99 20.03
N ARG A 197 -9.18 7.57 21.22
CA ARG A 197 -8.47 8.83 21.41
C ARG A 197 -6.99 8.65 21.11
N TRP A 198 -6.38 9.66 20.49
CA TRP A 198 -4.95 9.65 20.11
C TRP A 198 -4.57 8.49 19.17
N ALA A 199 -5.43 8.14 18.27
CA ALA A 199 -5.23 7.03 17.32
C ALA A 199 -3.94 7.17 16.50
N VAL A 200 -3.57 8.40 16.11
CA VAL A 200 -2.33 8.68 15.37
C VAL A 200 -1.23 9.04 16.37
N ASN A 201 -0.09 8.37 16.32
CA ASN A 201 1.03 8.62 17.24
C ASN A 201 1.70 10.00 17.00
N GLY A 202 2.38 10.51 18.03
CA GLY A 202 2.91 11.87 18.06
C GLY A 202 3.96 12.15 16.97
N ILE A 203 4.88 11.21 16.71
CA ILE A 203 5.89 11.37 15.66
C ILE A 203 5.22 11.38 14.30
N ALA A 204 4.28 10.47 14.05
CA ALA A 204 3.55 10.40 12.80
C ALA A 204 2.78 11.71 12.52
N ALA A 205 2.06 12.23 13.52
CA ALA A 205 1.33 13.50 13.38
C ALA A 205 2.27 14.69 13.15
N ALA A 206 3.43 14.72 13.82
CA ALA A 206 4.41 15.79 13.64
C ALA A 206 5.12 15.74 12.28
N LEU A 207 5.31 14.55 11.71
CA LEU A 207 5.97 14.35 10.41
C LEU A 207 5.11 14.74 9.21
N VAL A 208 3.79 14.62 9.28
CA VAL A 208 2.91 14.83 8.11
C VAL A 208 3.18 16.16 7.41
N PRO A 209 3.27 17.33 8.07
CA PRO A 209 3.58 18.59 7.38
C PRO A 209 4.91 18.53 6.62
N GLU A 210 5.96 18.02 7.25
CA GLU A 210 7.30 17.88 6.65
C GLU A 210 7.33 16.97 5.43
N LEU A 211 6.51 15.91 5.46
CA LEU A 211 6.36 14.98 4.34
C LEU A 211 5.58 15.59 3.18
N LEU A 212 4.51 16.34 3.49
CA LEU A 212 3.69 17.01 2.48
C LEU A 212 4.47 18.09 1.74
N ASP A 213 5.33 18.85 2.43
CA ASP A 213 6.20 19.88 1.82
C ASP A 213 7.21 19.29 0.81
N ARG A 214 7.46 17.96 0.88
CA ARG A 214 8.39 17.24 -0.01
C ARG A 214 7.67 16.36 -1.03
N ALA A 215 6.34 16.39 -1.05
CA ALA A 215 5.57 15.54 -1.94
C ALA A 215 5.57 16.10 -3.36
N ASP A 216 5.99 15.28 -4.32
CA ASP A 216 5.85 15.54 -5.75
C ASP A 216 5.17 14.34 -6.41
N LEU A 217 3.85 14.25 -6.22
CA LEU A 217 3.07 13.10 -6.71
C LEU A 217 3.17 12.91 -8.23
N PRO A 218 3.11 13.96 -9.08
CA PRO A 218 3.26 13.79 -10.52
C PRO A 218 4.62 13.24 -10.92
N ALA A 219 5.71 13.76 -10.35
CA ALA A 219 7.05 13.26 -10.62
C ALA A 219 7.23 11.81 -10.14
N TRP A 220 6.74 11.48 -8.94
CA TRP A 220 6.81 10.10 -8.42
C TRP A 220 6.00 9.12 -9.25
N ALA A 221 4.77 9.45 -9.66
CA ALA A 221 3.96 8.59 -10.50
C ALA A 221 4.64 8.33 -11.86
N THR A 222 5.22 9.36 -12.47
CA THR A 222 5.97 9.23 -13.73
C THR A 222 7.20 8.33 -13.57
N ALA A 223 7.99 8.54 -12.53
CA ALA A 223 9.19 7.75 -12.26
C ALA A 223 8.86 6.28 -11.92
N ILE A 224 7.79 6.04 -11.15
CA ILE A 224 7.30 4.69 -10.85
C ILE A 224 6.79 4.01 -12.12
N ALA A 225 6.10 4.72 -13.01
CA ALA A 225 5.66 4.15 -14.28
C ALA A 225 6.85 3.71 -15.17
N ALA A 226 7.92 4.49 -15.21
CA ALA A 226 9.16 4.13 -15.91
C ALA A 226 9.83 2.89 -15.31
N LEU A 227 9.97 2.82 -13.98
CA LEU A 227 10.52 1.64 -13.28
C LEU A 227 9.63 0.41 -13.44
N ARG A 228 8.30 0.58 -13.46
CA ARG A 228 7.36 -0.52 -13.71
C ARG A 228 7.55 -1.10 -15.10
N SER A 229 7.76 -0.27 -16.13
CA SER A 229 8.08 -0.76 -17.49
C SER A 229 9.35 -1.59 -17.48
N GLN A 230 10.43 -1.10 -16.86
CA GLN A 230 11.68 -1.85 -16.72
C GLN A 230 11.50 -3.18 -15.95
N LEU A 231 10.72 -3.18 -14.88
CA LEU A 231 10.38 -4.40 -14.16
C LEU A 231 9.65 -5.42 -15.06
N ILE A 232 8.70 -4.96 -15.87
CA ILE A 232 7.98 -5.80 -16.81
C ILE A 232 8.94 -6.40 -17.85
N ASP A 233 9.89 -5.61 -18.36
CA ASP A 233 10.90 -6.08 -19.33
C ASP A 233 11.80 -7.15 -18.71
N VAL A 234 12.28 -6.94 -17.48
CA VAL A 234 13.07 -7.92 -16.71
C VAL A 234 12.27 -9.22 -16.51
N LEU A 235 11.01 -9.14 -16.11
CA LEU A 235 10.17 -10.32 -15.91
C LEU A 235 9.95 -11.10 -17.21
N HIS A 236 9.69 -10.42 -18.34
CA HIS A 236 9.56 -11.05 -19.65
C HIS A 236 10.86 -11.73 -20.10
N ALA A 237 12.02 -11.11 -19.86
CA ALA A 237 13.33 -11.70 -20.19
C ALA A 237 13.57 -13.02 -19.46
N HIS A 238 12.94 -13.22 -18.28
CA HIS A 238 13.00 -14.47 -17.51
C HIS A 238 11.79 -15.41 -17.77
N GLY A 239 11.05 -15.21 -18.85
CA GLY A 239 9.93 -16.08 -19.24
C GLY A 239 8.69 -15.95 -18.34
N LEU A 240 8.65 -14.94 -17.47
CA LEU A 240 7.51 -14.66 -16.60
C LEU A 240 6.45 -13.83 -17.35
N ASN A 241 5.20 -13.91 -16.92
CA ASN A 241 4.07 -13.27 -17.60
C ASN A 241 3.38 -12.22 -16.71
N PRO A 242 3.93 -10.99 -16.58
CA PRO A 242 3.31 -9.93 -15.83
C PRO A 242 2.05 -9.41 -16.53
N ARG A 243 0.98 -9.17 -15.75
CA ARG A 243 -0.23 -8.53 -16.26
C ARG A 243 -0.01 -7.00 -16.38
N PRO A 244 -0.69 -6.33 -17.34
CA PRO A 244 -0.68 -4.87 -17.42
C PRO A 244 -1.13 -4.25 -16.11
N SER A 245 -0.39 -3.24 -15.63
CA SER A 245 -0.63 -2.57 -14.35
C SER A 245 -0.42 -1.06 -14.46
N ASP A 246 -1.20 -0.29 -13.71
CA ASP A 246 -1.05 1.16 -13.51
C ASP A 246 -0.46 1.44 -12.11
N ALA A 247 -0.43 0.44 -11.22
CA ALA A 247 -0.03 0.52 -9.81
C ALA A 247 1.50 0.49 -9.60
N PRO A 248 2.00 0.81 -8.39
CA PRO A 248 3.40 0.60 -8.01
C PRO A 248 3.72 -0.89 -7.74
N PHE A 249 3.09 -1.80 -8.48
CA PHE A 249 3.32 -3.24 -8.46
C PHE A 249 2.78 -3.89 -9.74
N VAL A 250 3.21 -5.11 -10.01
CA VAL A 250 2.68 -5.96 -11.08
C VAL A 250 2.21 -7.30 -10.51
N LEU A 251 1.15 -7.85 -11.09
CA LEU A 251 0.70 -9.22 -10.84
C LEU A 251 1.27 -10.12 -11.94
N VAL A 252 1.91 -11.23 -11.53
CA VAL A 252 2.57 -12.17 -12.45
C VAL A 252 1.88 -13.51 -12.34
N ASP A 253 1.47 -14.06 -13.49
CA ASP A 253 0.77 -15.34 -13.58
C ASP A 253 1.74 -16.52 -13.63
N ARG A 254 1.27 -17.69 -13.21
CA ARG A 254 2.00 -18.97 -13.28
C ARG A 254 3.34 -18.92 -12.56
N THR A 255 3.34 -18.40 -11.33
CA THR A 255 4.52 -18.22 -10.50
C THR A 255 4.43 -18.98 -9.18
N ALA A 256 3.71 -20.11 -9.15
CA ALA A 256 3.67 -20.97 -7.98
C ALA A 256 5.08 -21.31 -7.50
N GLY A 257 5.37 -21.10 -6.20
CA GLY A 257 6.68 -21.36 -5.60
C GLY A 257 7.75 -20.30 -5.86
N LEU A 258 7.52 -19.27 -6.69
CA LEU A 258 8.52 -18.23 -6.97
C LEU A 258 8.97 -17.51 -5.69
N ARG A 259 8.05 -17.23 -4.75
CA ARG A 259 8.38 -16.65 -3.44
C ARG A 259 9.42 -17.48 -2.68
N ASP A 260 9.23 -18.77 -2.65
CA ASP A 260 10.10 -19.68 -1.87
C ASP A 260 11.47 -19.85 -2.52
N ARG A 261 11.57 -19.72 -3.84
CA ARG A 261 12.85 -19.73 -4.58
C ARG A 261 13.62 -18.41 -4.42
N LEU A 262 12.94 -17.27 -4.37
CA LEU A 262 13.57 -15.96 -4.22
C LEU A 262 13.95 -15.64 -2.77
N ALA A 263 13.24 -16.20 -1.78
CA ALA A 263 13.45 -15.89 -0.37
C ALA A 263 14.89 -16.20 0.12
N PRO A 264 15.52 -17.36 -0.21
CA PRO A 264 16.92 -17.64 0.17
C PRO A 264 17.92 -16.64 -0.41
N LEU A 265 17.57 -15.98 -1.53
CA LEU A 265 18.36 -14.93 -2.18
C LEU A 265 18.11 -13.53 -1.60
N GLY A 266 17.38 -13.45 -0.50
CA GLY A 266 17.04 -12.21 0.18
C GLY A 266 15.99 -11.35 -0.54
N ILE A 267 15.17 -11.93 -1.42
CA ILE A 267 14.08 -11.25 -2.11
C ILE A 267 12.73 -11.84 -1.65
N VAL A 268 11.85 -11.02 -1.11
CA VAL A 268 10.52 -11.45 -0.67
C VAL A 268 9.47 -10.82 -1.58
N VAL A 269 8.67 -11.66 -2.25
CA VAL A 269 7.56 -11.24 -3.11
C VAL A 269 6.22 -11.65 -2.48
N ARG A 270 5.12 -11.07 -2.95
CA ARG A 270 3.79 -11.32 -2.40
C ARG A 270 3.14 -12.53 -3.07
N ASP A 271 3.01 -13.63 -2.34
CA ASP A 271 2.11 -14.73 -2.70
C ASP A 271 0.64 -14.25 -2.70
N CYS A 272 -0.11 -14.56 -3.74
CA CYS A 272 -1.47 -14.09 -3.93
C CYS A 272 -2.56 -15.11 -3.56
N THR A 273 -2.24 -16.19 -2.86
CA THR A 273 -3.22 -17.19 -2.36
C THR A 273 -4.32 -16.54 -1.53
N SER A 274 -3.97 -15.55 -0.69
CA SER A 274 -4.95 -14.80 0.12
C SER A 274 -5.92 -13.94 -0.69
N PHE A 275 -5.67 -13.75 -1.99
CA PHE A 275 -6.57 -13.11 -2.95
C PHE A 275 -7.37 -14.12 -3.78
N GLY A 276 -7.27 -15.42 -3.48
CA GLY A 276 -7.84 -16.50 -4.30
C GLY A 276 -7.07 -16.76 -5.59
N LEU A 277 -5.81 -16.35 -5.67
CA LEU A 277 -4.93 -16.48 -6.83
C LEU A 277 -3.63 -17.25 -6.45
N PRO A 278 -3.71 -18.58 -6.15
CA PRO A 278 -2.59 -19.34 -5.61
C PRO A 278 -1.41 -19.47 -6.58
N ASP A 279 -1.67 -19.36 -7.90
CA ASP A 279 -0.64 -19.46 -8.93
C ASP A 279 -0.07 -18.09 -9.35
N CYS A 280 -0.38 -17.04 -8.61
CA CYS A 280 0.05 -15.68 -8.93
C CYS A 280 0.94 -15.10 -7.84
N THR A 281 1.88 -14.27 -8.27
CA THR A 281 2.74 -13.46 -7.38
C THR A 281 2.58 -11.99 -7.72
N ARG A 282 2.40 -11.14 -6.71
CA ARG A 282 2.46 -9.69 -6.88
C ARG A 282 3.84 -9.20 -6.48
N ILE A 283 4.48 -8.44 -7.36
CA ILE A 283 5.83 -7.90 -7.19
C ILE A 283 5.73 -6.37 -7.16
N ALA A 284 6.18 -5.74 -6.07
CA ALA A 284 6.27 -4.29 -5.98
C ALA A 284 7.33 -3.74 -6.95
N VAL A 285 7.09 -2.55 -7.49
CA VAL A 285 8.09 -1.82 -8.29
C VAL A 285 9.19 -1.34 -7.33
N PRO A 286 10.42 -1.88 -7.45
CA PRO A 286 11.53 -1.46 -6.60
C PRO A 286 12.17 -0.18 -7.14
N GLY A 287 13.05 0.43 -6.34
CA GLY A 287 14.01 1.42 -6.87
C GLY A 287 15.05 0.76 -7.79
N PRO A 288 15.90 1.56 -8.47
CA PRO A 288 16.87 1.05 -9.46
C PRO A 288 17.77 -0.06 -8.93
N ASP A 289 18.36 0.10 -7.74
CA ASP A 289 19.23 -0.91 -7.12
C ASP A 289 18.46 -2.20 -6.77
N GLY A 290 17.20 -2.04 -6.34
CA GLY A 290 16.30 -3.15 -6.04
C GLY A 290 15.93 -3.94 -7.30
N LEU A 291 15.75 -3.25 -8.43
CA LEU A 291 15.49 -3.89 -9.72
C LEU A 291 16.67 -4.77 -10.16
N GLN A 292 17.90 -4.25 -10.10
CA GLN A 292 19.11 -5.03 -10.40
C GLN A 292 19.30 -6.23 -9.47
N ARG A 293 18.91 -6.09 -8.18
CA ARG A 293 18.97 -7.21 -7.24
C ARG A 293 17.96 -8.30 -7.58
N LEU A 294 16.73 -7.90 -7.95
CA LEU A 294 15.69 -8.83 -8.40
C LEU A 294 16.13 -9.57 -9.66
N GLU A 295 16.69 -8.86 -10.66
CA GLU A 295 17.18 -9.45 -11.91
C GLU A 295 18.23 -10.53 -11.63
N ARG A 296 19.27 -10.22 -10.84
CA ARG A 296 20.29 -11.22 -10.44
C ARG A 296 19.70 -12.42 -9.69
N ALA A 297 18.68 -12.21 -8.88
CA ALA A 297 18.02 -13.30 -8.18
C ALA A 297 17.20 -14.19 -9.14
N LEU A 298 16.58 -13.60 -10.14
CA LEU A 298 15.87 -14.36 -11.19
C LEU A 298 16.85 -15.15 -12.07
N ASP A 299 18.02 -14.59 -12.41
CA ASP A 299 19.10 -15.31 -13.11
C ASP A 299 19.55 -16.55 -12.32
N ALA A 300 19.75 -16.41 -11.00
CA ALA A 300 20.15 -17.53 -10.14
C ALA A 300 19.06 -18.64 -10.10
N VAL A 301 17.78 -18.24 -9.97
CA VAL A 301 16.66 -19.18 -9.99
C VAL A 301 16.57 -19.93 -11.33
N ALA A 302 16.77 -19.25 -12.46
CA ALA A 302 16.76 -19.87 -13.79
C ALA A 302 17.92 -20.85 -13.98
N ALA A 303 19.12 -20.54 -13.47
CA ALA A 303 20.28 -21.41 -13.54
C ALA A 303 20.11 -22.72 -12.75
N GLU A 304 19.41 -22.67 -11.60
CA GLU A 304 19.08 -23.86 -10.80
C GLU A 304 18.12 -24.81 -11.57
N GLU A 305 17.12 -24.26 -12.28
CA GLU A 305 16.17 -25.05 -13.06
C GLU A 305 16.82 -25.78 -14.27
N VAL A 306 17.87 -25.24 -14.84
CA VAL A 306 18.63 -25.87 -15.93
C VAL A 306 19.53 -27.00 -15.42
N SER A 307 19.91 -26.93 -14.13
CA SER A 307 20.85 -27.88 -13.50
C SER A 307 20.16 -29.04 -12.80
N ALA A 308 18.84 -29.00 -12.62
CA ALA A 308 18.02 -30.00 -11.93
C ALA A 308 17.31 -30.94 -12.91
#